data_d192bc35e2c3ffa1fa6fc87cb6347156
#
_entry.id   d192bc35e2c3ffa1fa6fc87cb6347156
#
_cell.length_a   1.000
_cell.length_b   1.000
_cell.length_c   1.000
_cell.angle_alpha   90.00
_cell.angle_beta   90.00
_cell.angle_gamma   90.00
#
_symmetry.space_group_name_H-M   'P 1'
#
loop_
_entity.id
_entity.type
_entity.pdbx_description
1 polymer ?
#
loop_
_entity_poly.entity_id
_entity_poly.type
_entity_poly.pdbx_seq_one_letter_code
_entity_poly.pdbx_strand_id
1 'polypeptide(L)'
;LLELGPADLRFTLDETREYLHLAQSFSLTEKDIVTIAKKTEGWIAGLKMAVLSMQKSEDSSAFVKALNGSHRYIFDYLTEQVLAQQPPDVKEFLVKTSIVESFNSSLCDALIQDGNYPPGASQKILAYLEQVNLFIVPLDDERQWFRYHHLFSELLRSVLQQTSPGKIPDLQRHACDWYE
;
A
#
# COMPACT_ATOMS: atom_id res chain seq x y z
N LEU A 1 16.61 2.90 -25.78
CA LEU A 1 15.58 2.04 -25.20
C LEU A 1 14.72 2.92 -24.30
N LEU A 2 13.42 2.91 -24.50
CA LEU A 2 12.47 3.58 -23.61
C LEU A 2 12.21 2.61 -22.45
N GLU A 3 12.62 2.97 -21.24
CA GLU A 3 12.28 2.20 -20.05
C GLU A 3 10.99 2.78 -19.45
N LEU A 4 9.94 1.96 -19.36
CA LEU A 4 8.71 2.31 -18.67
C LEU A 4 8.84 1.94 -17.19
N GLY A 5 8.83 2.95 -16.34
CA GLY A 5 8.81 2.77 -14.89
C GLY A 5 7.38 2.67 -14.33
N PRO A 6 7.22 2.31 -13.05
CA PRO A 6 5.90 2.23 -12.40
C PRO A 6 5.12 3.55 -12.45
N ALA A 7 5.82 4.69 -12.45
CA ALA A 7 5.19 6.01 -12.55
C ALA A 7 4.52 6.24 -13.92
N ASP A 8 5.09 5.67 -14.98
CA ASP A 8 4.58 5.82 -16.35
C ASP A 8 3.31 4.96 -16.60
N LEU A 9 3.07 3.98 -15.73
CA LEU A 9 1.92 3.06 -15.81
C LEU A 9 0.77 3.49 -14.88
N ARG A 10 0.92 4.58 -14.15
CA ARG A 10 -0.14 5.11 -13.29
C ARG A 10 -1.10 5.96 -14.10
N PHE A 11 -2.39 5.73 -13.90
CA PHE A 11 -3.41 6.59 -14.48
C PHE A 11 -3.37 7.98 -13.87
N THR A 12 -3.38 8.99 -14.72
CA THR A 12 -3.63 10.37 -14.34
C THR A 12 -5.07 10.54 -13.85
N LEU A 13 -5.40 11.70 -13.30
CA LEU A 13 -6.78 12.01 -12.91
C LEU A 13 -7.74 11.97 -14.11
N ASP A 14 -7.29 12.46 -15.28
CA ASP A 14 -8.11 12.49 -16.50
C ASP A 14 -8.36 11.08 -17.04
N GLU A 15 -7.32 10.23 -17.09
CA GLU A 15 -7.46 8.82 -17.48
C GLU A 15 -8.33 8.04 -16.47
N THR A 16 -8.20 8.32 -15.16
CA THR A 16 -9.07 7.75 -14.13
C THR A 16 -10.53 8.16 -14.37
N ARG A 17 -10.77 9.42 -14.67
CA ARG A 17 -12.12 9.95 -14.99
C ARG A 17 -12.70 9.23 -16.20
N GLU A 18 -11.94 9.16 -17.30
CA GLU A 18 -12.36 8.49 -18.52
C GLU A 18 -12.68 7.01 -18.27
N TYR A 19 -11.80 6.30 -17.56
CA TYR A 19 -12.00 4.90 -17.19
C TYR A 19 -13.28 4.68 -16.38
N LEU A 20 -13.55 5.54 -15.39
CA LEU A 20 -14.75 5.46 -14.55
C LEU A 20 -16.02 5.79 -15.34
N HIS A 21 -15.96 6.73 -16.28
CA HIS A 21 -17.09 7.04 -17.20
C HIS A 21 -17.36 5.90 -18.18
N LEU A 22 -16.33 5.25 -18.72
CA LEU A 22 -16.49 4.08 -19.59
C LEU A 22 -17.10 2.88 -18.88
N ALA A 23 -16.86 2.75 -17.59
CA ALA A 23 -17.47 1.70 -16.75
C ALA A 23 -18.99 1.87 -16.54
N GLN A 24 -19.57 2.99 -16.95
CA GLN A 24 -21.00 3.36 -17.18
C GLN A 24 -22.06 2.95 -16.13
N SER A 25 -21.70 2.50 -14.94
CA SER A 25 -22.66 1.93 -13.98
C SER A 25 -22.99 2.83 -12.79
N PHE A 26 -22.39 4.07 -12.72
CA PHE A 26 -22.42 4.84 -11.45
C PHE A 26 -22.65 6.33 -11.70
N SER A 27 -23.47 6.95 -10.84
CA SER A 27 -23.56 8.42 -10.73
C SER A 27 -22.49 8.90 -9.75
N LEU A 28 -21.25 9.02 -10.25
CA LEU A 28 -20.14 9.55 -9.45
C LEU A 28 -20.05 11.08 -9.63
N THR A 29 -19.88 11.78 -8.51
CA THR A 29 -19.55 13.19 -8.53
C THR A 29 -18.07 13.38 -8.85
N GLU A 30 -17.66 14.57 -9.31
CA GLU A 30 -16.24 14.88 -9.52
C GLU A 30 -15.42 14.68 -8.24
N LYS A 31 -16.00 14.96 -7.07
CA LYS A 31 -15.37 14.70 -5.78
C LYS A 31 -15.12 13.22 -5.53
N ASP A 32 -16.03 12.35 -5.95
CA ASP A 32 -15.87 10.89 -5.84
C ASP A 32 -14.74 10.40 -6.75
N ILE A 33 -14.68 10.90 -7.99
CA ILE A 33 -13.60 10.57 -8.94
C ILE A 33 -12.23 10.97 -8.40
N VAL A 34 -12.09 12.20 -7.91
CA VAL A 34 -10.86 12.68 -7.28
C VAL A 34 -10.49 11.81 -6.06
N THR A 35 -11.47 11.40 -5.26
CA THR A 35 -11.25 10.55 -4.10
C THR A 35 -10.77 9.16 -4.51
N ILE A 36 -11.37 8.54 -5.52
CA ILE A 36 -10.93 7.25 -6.05
C ILE A 36 -9.51 7.36 -6.60
N ALA A 37 -9.23 8.36 -7.47
CA ALA A 37 -7.91 8.58 -8.04
C ALA A 37 -6.83 8.73 -6.95
N LYS A 38 -7.11 9.51 -5.91
CA LYS A 38 -6.20 9.72 -4.78
C LYS A 38 -5.97 8.44 -3.97
N LYS A 39 -7.03 7.66 -3.70
CA LYS A 39 -6.92 6.43 -2.90
C LYS A 39 -6.24 5.29 -3.65
N THR A 40 -6.46 5.19 -4.96
CA THR A 40 -5.81 4.19 -5.82
C THR A 40 -4.46 4.64 -6.33
N GLU A 41 -4.08 5.90 -6.16
CA GLU A 41 -2.84 6.49 -6.70
C GLU A 41 -2.62 6.19 -8.18
N GLY A 42 -3.71 6.12 -8.98
CA GLY A 42 -3.69 5.75 -10.38
C GLY A 42 -3.38 4.27 -10.68
N TRP A 43 -3.34 3.41 -9.67
CA TRP A 43 -3.11 1.98 -9.88
C TRP A 43 -4.33 1.32 -10.53
N ILE A 44 -4.16 0.87 -11.79
CA ILE A 44 -5.25 0.35 -12.62
C ILE A 44 -5.96 -0.87 -11.99
N ALA A 45 -5.24 -1.79 -11.34
CA ALA A 45 -5.89 -2.92 -10.70
C ALA A 45 -6.72 -2.47 -9.49
N GLY A 46 -6.27 -1.47 -8.73
CA GLY A 46 -7.06 -0.83 -7.67
C GLY A 46 -8.32 -0.17 -8.20
N LEU A 47 -8.22 0.56 -9.32
CA LEU A 47 -9.37 1.17 -10.00
C LEU A 47 -10.37 0.10 -10.46
N LYS A 48 -9.90 -0.97 -11.10
CA LYS A 48 -10.75 -2.08 -11.54
C LYS A 48 -11.47 -2.74 -10.37
N MET A 49 -10.79 -2.99 -9.27
CA MET A 49 -11.41 -3.57 -8.07
C MET A 49 -12.41 -2.62 -7.43
N ALA A 50 -12.14 -1.31 -7.41
CA ALA A 50 -13.10 -0.31 -6.95
C ALA A 50 -14.38 -0.35 -7.81
N VAL A 51 -14.26 -0.39 -9.14
CA VAL A 51 -15.40 -0.50 -10.06
C VAL A 51 -16.20 -1.78 -9.80
N LEU A 52 -15.54 -2.95 -9.74
CA LEU A 52 -16.21 -4.22 -9.47
C LEU A 52 -16.93 -4.24 -8.11
N SER A 53 -16.38 -3.55 -7.13
CA SER A 53 -16.98 -3.44 -5.81
C SER A 53 -18.18 -2.49 -5.80
N MET A 54 -18.10 -1.38 -6.53
CA MET A 54 -19.21 -0.43 -6.69
C MET A 54 -20.42 -1.06 -7.42
N GLN A 55 -20.19 -1.97 -8.39
CA GLN A 55 -21.26 -2.69 -9.09
C GLN A 55 -22.15 -3.52 -8.15
N LYS A 56 -21.67 -3.85 -6.97
CA LYS A 56 -22.39 -4.62 -5.97
C LYS A 56 -22.91 -3.77 -4.80
N SER A 57 -22.68 -2.46 -4.86
CA SER A 57 -23.10 -1.49 -3.84
C SER A 57 -24.33 -0.73 -4.33
N GLU A 58 -25.30 -0.54 -3.46
CA GLU A 58 -26.49 0.27 -3.75
C GLU A 58 -26.17 1.78 -3.73
N ASP A 59 -25.14 2.19 -2.99
CA ASP A 59 -24.70 3.59 -2.87
C ASP A 59 -23.20 3.71 -3.21
N SER A 60 -22.91 4.13 -4.43
CA SER A 60 -21.54 4.32 -4.93
C SER A 60 -20.80 5.41 -4.17
N SER A 61 -21.47 6.48 -3.72
CA SER A 61 -20.81 7.60 -3.01
C SER A 61 -20.44 7.20 -1.58
N ALA A 62 -21.30 6.46 -0.89
CA ALA A 62 -20.96 5.89 0.42
C ALA A 62 -19.79 4.89 0.30
N PHE A 63 -19.79 4.07 -0.76
CA PHE A 63 -18.70 3.16 -1.06
C PHE A 63 -17.36 3.92 -1.25
N VAL A 64 -17.35 4.98 -2.05
CA VAL A 64 -16.12 5.76 -2.32
C VAL A 64 -15.53 6.34 -1.02
N LYS A 65 -16.37 6.82 -0.11
CA LYS A 65 -15.92 7.30 1.20
C LYS A 65 -15.30 6.19 2.04
N ALA A 66 -15.88 4.98 1.97
CA ALA A 66 -15.43 3.80 2.71
C ALA A 66 -14.30 3.02 2.00
N LEU A 67 -13.95 3.40 0.75
CA LEU A 67 -12.90 2.72 -0.02
C LEU A 67 -11.56 2.80 0.69
N ASN A 68 -11.00 1.65 1.05
CA ASN A 68 -9.71 1.51 1.72
C ASN A 68 -9.10 0.13 1.43
N GLY A 69 -7.85 -0.08 1.85
CA GLY A 69 -7.14 -1.36 1.66
C GLY A 69 -7.76 -2.55 2.41
N SER A 70 -8.65 -2.29 3.39
CA SER A 70 -9.41 -3.33 4.09
C SER A 70 -10.71 -3.69 3.38
N HIS A 71 -11.06 -3.03 2.26
CA HIS A 71 -12.23 -3.40 1.47
C HIS A 71 -12.07 -4.81 0.90
N ARG A 72 -13.06 -5.68 1.10
CA ARG A 72 -12.98 -7.13 0.86
C ARG A 72 -12.25 -7.52 -0.43
N TYR A 73 -12.63 -6.97 -1.57
CA TYR A 73 -12.02 -7.35 -2.86
C TYR A 73 -10.58 -6.89 -3.00
N ILE A 74 -10.26 -5.69 -2.49
CA ILE A 74 -8.90 -5.15 -2.49
C ILE A 74 -8.05 -5.96 -1.50
N PHE A 75 -8.60 -6.22 -0.31
CA PHE A 75 -7.96 -7.03 0.72
C PHE A 75 -7.63 -8.43 0.23
N ASP A 76 -8.64 -9.14 -0.34
CA ASP A 76 -8.47 -10.51 -0.84
C ASP A 76 -7.39 -10.53 -1.95
N TYR A 77 -7.47 -9.61 -2.92
CA TYR A 77 -6.50 -9.53 -4.01
C TYR A 77 -5.07 -9.24 -3.49
N LEU A 78 -4.90 -8.21 -2.68
CA LEU A 78 -3.58 -7.84 -2.15
C LEU A 78 -3.02 -8.93 -1.24
N THR A 79 -3.88 -9.59 -0.47
CA THR A 79 -3.45 -10.70 0.41
C THR A 79 -3.01 -11.90 -0.42
N GLU A 80 -3.81 -12.36 -1.36
CA GLU A 80 -3.58 -13.61 -2.10
C GLU A 80 -2.56 -13.45 -3.22
N GLN A 81 -2.65 -12.35 -3.98
CA GLN A 81 -1.85 -12.17 -5.19
C GLN A 81 -0.55 -11.40 -4.94
N VAL A 82 -0.46 -10.67 -3.84
CA VAL A 82 0.72 -9.85 -3.53
C VAL A 82 1.42 -10.37 -2.28
N LEU A 83 0.77 -10.27 -1.11
CA LEU A 83 1.42 -10.60 0.16
C LEU A 83 1.73 -12.10 0.28
N ALA A 84 0.80 -12.98 -0.11
CA ALA A 84 1.00 -14.43 -0.02
C ALA A 84 2.16 -14.95 -0.87
N GLN A 85 2.51 -14.24 -1.93
CA GLN A 85 3.61 -14.63 -2.84
C GLN A 85 4.99 -14.23 -2.32
N GLN A 86 5.07 -13.44 -1.25
CA GLN A 86 6.35 -12.99 -0.70
C GLN A 86 6.99 -14.05 0.20
N PRO A 87 8.34 -14.08 0.30
CA PRO A 87 9.05 -14.87 1.30
C PRO A 87 8.59 -14.54 2.72
N PRO A 88 8.66 -15.48 3.68
CA PRO A 88 8.17 -15.28 5.04
C PRO A 88 8.79 -14.10 5.78
N ASP A 89 10.10 -13.89 5.61
CA ASP A 89 10.85 -12.77 6.18
C ASP A 89 10.41 -11.43 5.58
N VAL A 90 10.17 -11.37 4.28
CA VAL A 90 9.63 -10.17 3.61
C VAL A 90 8.20 -9.87 4.10
N LYS A 91 7.35 -10.89 4.25
CA LYS A 91 5.98 -10.71 4.81
C LYS A 91 6.03 -10.10 6.20
N GLU A 92 6.85 -10.67 7.06
CA GLU A 92 6.99 -10.18 8.43
C GLU A 92 7.51 -8.75 8.47
N PHE A 93 8.53 -8.44 7.66
CA PHE A 93 9.06 -7.10 7.47
C PHE A 93 7.97 -6.10 7.07
N LEU A 94 7.21 -6.41 6.00
CA LEU A 94 6.14 -5.55 5.48
C LEU A 94 5.10 -5.25 6.56
N VAL A 95 4.67 -6.28 7.29
CA VAL A 95 3.65 -6.15 8.34
C VAL A 95 4.16 -5.29 9.50
N LYS A 96 5.38 -5.52 10.00
CA LYS A 96 5.95 -4.76 11.13
C LYS A 96 6.19 -3.29 10.77
N THR A 97 6.76 -3.03 9.60
CA THR A 97 7.11 -1.67 9.17
C THR A 97 5.91 -0.83 8.72
N SER A 98 4.73 -1.45 8.57
CA SER A 98 3.49 -0.75 8.24
C SER A 98 2.98 0.19 9.35
N ILE A 99 3.55 0.11 10.57
CA ILE A 99 3.18 0.96 11.71
C ILE A 99 3.52 2.43 11.47
N VAL A 100 4.53 2.72 10.66
CA VAL A 100 4.97 4.07 10.31
C VAL A 100 4.45 4.50 8.94
N GLU A 101 4.37 5.81 8.70
CA GLU A 101 3.89 6.34 7.40
C GLU A 101 5.00 6.41 6.36
N SER A 102 6.22 6.74 6.81
CA SER A 102 7.42 6.77 6.00
C SER A 102 8.56 6.10 6.75
N PHE A 103 9.48 5.52 6.00
CA PHE A 103 10.56 4.73 6.57
C PHE A 103 11.81 4.77 5.70
N ASN A 104 12.95 4.53 6.33
CA ASN A 104 14.23 4.25 5.72
C ASN A 104 14.80 2.95 6.30
N SER A 105 15.95 2.49 5.80
CA SER A 105 16.55 1.23 6.27
C SER A 105 16.85 1.23 7.77
N SER A 106 17.33 2.35 8.32
CA SER A 106 17.68 2.47 9.73
C SER A 106 16.46 2.39 10.65
N LEU A 107 15.36 3.08 10.31
CA LEU A 107 14.11 2.98 11.05
C LEU A 107 13.52 1.57 10.95
N CYS A 108 13.58 0.94 9.77
CA CYS A 108 13.15 -0.43 9.62
C CYS A 108 13.97 -1.39 10.48
N ASP A 109 15.31 -1.24 10.53
CA ASP A 109 16.17 -2.05 11.40
C ASP A 109 15.76 -1.90 12.88
N ALA A 110 15.40 -0.69 13.32
CA ALA A 110 14.90 -0.44 14.67
C ALA A 110 13.55 -1.15 14.94
N LEU A 111 12.67 -1.24 13.95
CA LEU A 111 11.37 -1.89 14.08
C LEU A 111 11.44 -3.43 14.09
N ILE A 112 12.47 -4.04 13.48
CA ILE A 112 12.60 -5.49 13.34
C ILE A 112 13.63 -6.12 14.31
N GLN A 113 13.98 -5.44 15.38
CA GLN A 113 15.05 -5.82 16.34
C GLN A 113 14.83 -7.14 17.11
N ASP A 114 13.83 -7.93 16.80
CA ASP A 114 13.50 -9.18 17.50
C ASP A 114 14.43 -10.38 17.21
N GLY A 115 15.62 -10.11 16.66
CA GLY A 115 16.70 -11.10 16.51
C GLY A 115 16.59 -12.04 15.30
N ASN A 116 15.50 -11.95 14.53
CA ASN A 116 15.28 -12.80 13.35
C ASN A 116 15.99 -12.28 12.08
N TYR A 117 16.52 -11.06 12.13
CA TYR A 117 17.12 -10.40 10.97
C TYR A 117 18.60 -10.09 11.23
N PRO A 118 19.50 -10.37 10.28
CA PRO A 118 20.89 -9.95 10.38
C PRO A 118 21.01 -8.42 10.20
N PRO A 119 22.08 -7.79 10.73
CA PRO A 119 22.32 -6.36 10.52
C PRO A 119 22.30 -5.98 9.04
N GLY A 120 21.61 -4.90 8.70
CA GLY A 120 21.44 -4.43 7.32
C GLY A 120 20.46 -5.26 6.48
N ALA A 121 19.65 -6.10 7.10
CA ALA A 121 18.61 -6.85 6.40
C ALA A 121 17.58 -5.92 5.74
N SER A 122 17.20 -4.84 6.43
CA SER A 122 16.23 -3.87 5.92
C SER A 122 16.66 -3.26 4.59
N GLN A 123 17.93 -2.90 4.43
CA GLN A 123 18.43 -2.36 3.16
C GLN A 123 18.27 -3.37 2.01
N LYS A 124 18.55 -4.65 2.26
CA LYS A 124 18.40 -5.70 1.24
C LYS A 124 16.93 -5.93 0.89
N ILE A 125 16.06 -5.93 1.90
CA ILE A 125 14.62 -6.10 1.69
C ILE A 125 14.08 -4.89 0.93
N LEU A 126 14.43 -3.65 1.29
CA LEU A 126 13.99 -2.46 0.58
C LEU A 126 14.45 -2.46 -0.88
N ALA A 127 15.70 -2.83 -1.16
CA ALA A 127 16.20 -2.98 -2.52
C ALA A 127 15.43 -4.05 -3.32
N TYR A 128 15.11 -5.18 -2.69
CA TYR A 128 14.25 -6.20 -3.29
C TYR A 128 12.85 -5.67 -3.60
N LEU A 129 12.18 -5.01 -2.62
CA LEU A 129 10.85 -4.44 -2.80
C LEU A 129 10.81 -3.42 -3.95
N GLU A 130 11.87 -2.62 -4.08
CA GLU A 130 12.01 -1.66 -5.17
C GLU A 130 12.20 -2.36 -6.52
N GLN A 131 13.09 -3.34 -6.58
CA GLN A 131 13.35 -4.12 -7.80
C GLN A 131 12.10 -4.82 -8.35
N VAL A 132 11.26 -5.37 -7.46
CA VAL A 132 10.02 -6.05 -7.86
C VAL A 132 8.81 -5.11 -7.90
N ASN A 133 9.00 -3.81 -7.67
CA ASN A 133 7.95 -2.78 -7.63
C ASN A 133 6.80 -3.14 -6.67
N LEU A 134 7.14 -3.65 -5.47
CA LEU A 134 6.16 -4.15 -4.51
C LEU A 134 5.57 -3.02 -3.66
N PHE A 135 4.77 -2.16 -4.27
CA PHE A 135 3.95 -1.15 -3.57
C PHE A 135 4.72 -0.21 -2.64
N ILE A 136 6.03 -0.01 -2.85
CA ILE A 136 6.80 1.06 -2.22
C ILE A 136 6.95 2.25 -3.15
N VAL A 137 6.93 3.43 -2.58
CA VAL A 137 7.04 4.71 -3.30
C VAL A 137 8.19 5.48 -2.67
N PRO A 138 9.24 5.82 -3.43
CA PRO A 138 10.31 6.67 -2.95
C PRO A 138 9.78 8.08 -2.68
N LEU A 139 10.27 8.71 -1.63
CA LEU A 139 9.88 10.06 -1.21
C LEU A 139 10.96 11.11 -1.54
N ASP A 140 12.15 10.65 -1.90
CA ASP A 140 13.29 11.49 -2.29
C ASP A 140 13.99 10.93 -3.55
N ASP A 141 14.77 11.77 -4.22
CA ASP A 141 15.52 11.42 -5.42
C ASP A 141 16.69 10.45 -5.10
N GLU A 142 17.17 10.46 -3.86
CA GLU A 142 18.25 9.59 -3.38
C GLU A 142 17.75 8.19 -3.00
N ARG A 143 16.42 7.98 -3.02
CA ARG A 143 15.74 6.72 -2.69
C ARG A 143 16.15 6.18 -1.31
N GLN A 144 16.24 7.07 -0.35
CA GLN A 144 16.54 6.71 1.03
C GLN A 144 15.26 6.58 1.86
N TRP A 145 14.27 7.43 1.58
CA TRP A 145 12.99 7.42 2.24
C TRP A 145 11.90 6.85 1.34
N PHE A 146 11.09 5.99 1.93
CA PHE A 146 9.99 5.30 1.25
C PHE A 146 8.69 5.41 2.05
N ARG A 147 7.60 5.21 1.37
CA ARG A 147 6.31 4.87 1.96
C ARG A 147 5.68 3.71 1.22
N TYR A 148 4.75 3.04 1.85
CA TYR A 148 3.89 2.11 1.13
C TYR A 148 2.82 2.85 0.32
N HIS A 149 2.38 2.24 -0.78
CA HIS A 149 1.16 2.64 -1.47
C HIS A 149 -0.01 2.62 -0.49
N HIS A 150 -0.90 3.61 -0.55
CA HIS A 150 -1.95 3.84 0.45
C HIS A 150 -2.76 2.57 0.76
N LEU A 151 -3.37 1.94 -0.28
CA LEU A 151 -4.18 0.73 -0.10
C LEU A 151 -3.38 -0.45 0.48
N PHE A 152 -2.11 -0.57 0.12
CA PHE A 152 -1.24 -1.63 0.63
C PHE A 152 -0.86 -1.39 2.09
N SER A 153 -0.56 -0.16 2.47
CA SER A 153 -0.32 0.23 3.86
C SER A 153 -1.50 -0.11 4.76
N GLU A 154 -2.72 0.21 4.33
CA GLU A 154 -3.95 -0.11 5.08
C GLU A 154 -4.18 -1.61 5.22
N LEU A 155 -3.93 -2.39 4.15
CA LEU A 155 -3.94 -3.85 4.23
C LEU A 155 -2.97 -4.35 5.29
N LEU A 156 -1.69 -3.94 5.21
CA LEU A 156 -0.64 -4.42 6.11
C LEU A 156 -0.97 -4.09 7.57
N ARG A 157 -1.47 -2.89 7.85
CA ARG A 157 -1.93 -2.48 9.18
C ARG A 157 -3.11 -3.33 9.66
N SER A 158 -4.05 -3.65 8.77
CA SER A 158 -5.16 -4.56 9.09
C SER A 158 -4.66 -5.96 9.42
N VAL A 159 -3.71 -6.48 8.65
CA VAL A 159 -3.06 -7.79 8.92
C VAL A 159 -2.34 -7.74 10.27
N LEU A 160 -1.54 -6.71 10.56
CA LEU A 160 -0.86 -6.54 11.84
C LEU A 160 -1.84 -6.56 13.01
N GLN A 161 -2.94 -5.81 12.91
CA GLN A 161 -3.98 -5.74 13.93
C GLN A 161 -4.67 -7.09 14.16
N GLN A 162 -4.84 -7.90 13.12
CA GLN A 162 -5.51 -9.21 13.21
C GLN A 162 -4.56 -10.31 13.70
N THR A 163 -3.31 -10.31 13.26
CA THR A 163 -2.37 -11.42 13.51
C THR A 163 -1.49 -11.20 14.72
N SER A 164 -1.16 -9.97 15.05
CA SER A 164 -0.18 -9.63 16.09
C SER A 164 -0.49 -8.31 16.82
N PRO A 165 -1.72 -8.10 17.34
CA PRO A 165 -2.09 -6.84 17.99
C PRO A 165 -1.21 -6.53 19.21
N GLY A 166 -0.74 -7.55 19.93
CA GLY A 166 0.14 -7.40 21.08
C GLY A 166 1.53 -6.84 20.77
N LYS A 167 1.98 -6.88 19.49
CA LYS A 167 3.27 -6.31 19.08
C LYS A 167 3.20 -4.82 18.78
N ILE A 168 2.01 -4.26 18.58
CA ILE A 168 1.83 -2.86 18.17
C ILE A 168 2.47 -1.87 19.16
N PRO A 169 2.25 -1.98 20.49
CA PRO A 169 2.87 -1.06 21.45
C PRO A 169 4.40 -1.08 21.42
N ASP A 170 5.01 -2.26 21.25
CA ASP A 170 6.46 -2.41 21.18
C ASP A 170 7.01 -1.79 19.89
N LEU A 171 6.36 -2.03 18.75
CA LEU A 171 6.73 -1.41 17.48
C LEU A 171 6.63 0.13 17.54
N GLN A 172 5.57 0.65 18.17
CA GLN A 172 5.42 2.11 18.36
C GLN A 172 6.53 2.67 19.25
N ARG A 173 6.89 1.99 20.34
CA ARG A 173 7.99 2.39 21.21
C ARG A 173 9.31 2.39 20.44
N HIS A 174 9.65 1.34 19.68
CA HIS A 174 10.87 1.29 18.88
C HIS A 174 10.93 2.41 17.84
N ALA A 175 9.80 2.76 17.24
CA ALA A 175 9.74 3.91 16.34
C ALA A 175 10.03 5.22 17.09
N CYS A 176 9.40 5.45 18.26
CA CYS A 176 9.64 6.63 19.08
C CYS A 176 11.11 6.74 19.51
N ASP A 177 11.68 5.65 20.02
CA ASP A 177 13.09 5.60 20.47
C ASP A 177 14.07 5.89 19.33
N TRP A 178 13.70 5.59 18.08
CA TRP A 178 14.52 5.91 16.90
C TRP A 178 14.48 7.40 16.55
N TYR A 179 13.34 8.08 16.78
CA TYR A 179 13.18 9.52 16.49
C TYR A 179 13.78 10.43 17.57
N GLU A 180 14.13 9.93 18.77
CA GLU A 180 14.78 10.68 19.86
C GLU A 180 16.30 10.77 19.66
#